data_fb8f8ffe16eda9eb2c903e8ef5e32f9b
#
_entry.id   fb8f8ffe16eda9eb2c903e8ef5e32f9b
#
_cell.length_a   1.000
_cell.length_b   1.000
_cell.length_c   1.000
_cell.angle_alpha   90.00
_cell.angle_beta   90.00
_cell.angle_gamma   90.00
#
_symmetry.space_group_name_H-M   'P 1'
#
loop_
_entity.id
_entity.type
_entity.pdbx_description
1 polymer ?
#
loop_
_entity_poly.entity_id
_entity_poly.type
_entity_poly.pdbx_seq_one_letter_code
_entity_poly.pdbx_strand_id
1 'polypeptide(L)'
;MNSKYPPRLAITLGDPSGIGSEVILKALTHPDLQKNAEITIVGDRPLLRLAYQQLLNHVHQSAMVDPDQLSWLDMKSDPDLIAQIKVGRGTVASGTLSFAYLQTAIQRAMAGHFDGIVTAPIAKSVWKQSGYHYPGQTEALTELTQSIHSGMLFVARSPHTHWTLRVLLATTHIPLSQVSGALSAELMTNQLRMLIDSLHQDFAINSPRIAIAGLNPHSGELGQLGSEEQEWIIPWLIDSRERYPNCQLDGPVPPDTLWVQPGYHWYGHPTSSTPYDAYLALYHDQ
;
A
#
# COMPACT_ATOMS: atom_id res chain seq x y z
N MET A 1 9.88 15.72 7.60
CA MET A 1 11.28 16.09 7.28
C MET A 1 11.42 16.11 5.76
N ASN A 2 11.68 17.27 5.15
CA ASN A 2 12.14 17.27 3.77
C ASN A 2 13.53 16.62 3.79
N SER A 3 13.60 15.32 3.51
CA SER A 3 14.87 14.65 3.31
C SER A 3 15.64 15.42 2.23
N LYS A 4 16.89 15.78 2.52
CA LYS A 4 17.78 16.48 1.59
C LYS A 4 18.12 15.60 0.37
N TYR A 5 17.76 14.33 0.43
CA TYR A 5 18.04 13.28 -0.55
C TYR A 5 16.76 12.61 -1.01
N PRO A 6 16.67 12.18 -2.27
CA PRO A 6 15.55 11.40 -2.76
C PRO A 6 15.42 10.07 -1.98
N PRO A 7 14.18 9.56 -1.77
CA PRO A 7 13.97 8.27 -1.11
C PRO A 7 14.59 7.14 -1.93
N ARG A 8 15.19 6.18 -1.23
CA ARG A 8 15.77 4.95 -1.81
C ARG A 8 14.70 3.87 -1.85
N LEU A 9 14.29 3.47 -3.04
CA LEU A 9 13.23 2.48 -3.22
C LEU A 9 13.75 1.18 -3.80
N ALA A 10 13.38 0.06 -3.19
CA ALA A 10 13.56 -1.27 -3.77
C ALA A 10 12.32 -1.63 -4.58
N ILE A 11 12.48 -2.02 -5.86
CA ILE A 11 11.41 -2.62 -6.66
C ILE A 11 11.71 -4.11 -6.82
N THR A 12 10.86 -4.99 -6.27
CA THR A 12 11.01 -6.43 -6.48
C THR A 12 10.46 -6.84 -7.84
N LEU A 13 11.11 -7.81 -8.52
CA LEU A 13 10.63 -8.31 -9.82
C LEU A 13 9.27 -9.04 -9.74
N GLY A 14 8.85 -9.46 -8.54
CA GLY A 14 7.65 -10.27 -8.37
C GLY A 14 7.80 -11.65 -9.00
N ASP A 15 6.73 -12.20 -9.55
CA ASP A 15 6.80 -13.48 -10.28
C ASP A 15 7.50 -13.26 -11.64
N PRO A 16 8.70 -13.82 -11.85
CA PRO A 16 9.41 -13.64 -13.10
C PRO A 16 8.74 -14.31 -14.32
N SER A 17 7.75 -15.17 -14.09
CA SER A 17 6.91 -15.76 -15.14
C SER A 17 5.71 -14.87 -15.51
N GLY A 18 5.43 -13.83 -14.72
CA GLY A 18 4.28 -12.94 -14.84
C GLY A 18 4.57 -11.64 -15.57
N ILE A 19 3.64 -10.67 -15.43
CA ILE A 19 3.71 -9.37 -16.10
C ILE A 19 4.61 -8.35 -15.36
N GLY A 20 5.15 -8.68 -14.17
CA GLY A 20 5.91 -7.76 -13.34
C GLY A 20 7.07 -7.10 -14.09
N SER A 21 7.84 -7.89 -14.84
CA SER A 21 8.94 -7.41 -15.67
C SER A 21 8.51 -6.36 -16.70
N GLU A 22 7.41 -6.60 -17.40
CA GLU A 22 6.87 -5.64 -18.38
C GLU A 22 6.42 -4.34 -17.72
N VAL A 23 5.71 -4.45 -16.59
CA VAL A 23 5.24 -3.27 -15.83
C VAL A 23 6.43 -2.42 -15.37
N ILE A 24 7.48 -3.03 -14.83
CA ILE A 24 8.68 -2.34 -14.37
C ILE A 24 9.37 -1.63 -15.55
N LEU A 25 9.60 -2.34 -16.65
CA LEU A 25 10.29 -1.79 -17.82
C LEU A 25 9.55 -0.58 -18.41
N LYS A 26 8.22 -0.62 -18.45
CA LYS A 26 7.38 0.48 -18.94
C LYS A 26 7.30 1.63 -17.94
N ALA A 27 7.08 1.36 -16.67
CA ALA A 27 6.94 2.39 -15.64
C ALA A 27 8.20 3.24 -15.51
N LEU A 28 9.38 2.61 -15.55
CA LEU A 28 10.65 3.31 -15.35
C LEU A 28 11.12 4.15 -16.55
N THR A 29 10.36 4.18 -17.64
CA THR A 29 10.57 5.19 -18.71
C THR A 29 10.14 6.58 -18.28
N HIS A 30 9.30 6.70 -17.22
CA HIS A 30 8.79 8.00 -16.78
C HIS A 30 9.91 8.81 -16.10
N PRO A 31 10.30 9.97 -16.65
CA PRO A 31 11.50 10.69 -16.19
C PRO A 31 11.39 11.21 -14.75
N ASP A 32 10.17 11.46 -14.27
CA ASP A 32 9.97 11.99 -12.92
C ASP A 32 10.23 10.95 -11.83
N LEU A 33 10.13 9.66 -12.13
CA LEU A 33 10.44 8.61 -11.15
C LEU A 33 11.91 8.63 -10.76
N GLN A 34 12.80 8.69 -11.75
CA GLN A 34 14.25 8.73 -11.52
C GLN A 34 14.74 10.03 -10.91
N LYS A 35 14.00 11.16 -11.10
CA LYS A 35 14.31 12.43 -10.46
C LYS A 35 13.92 12.48 -8.99
N ASN A 36 12.85 11.78 -8.63
CA ASN A 36 12.23 11.86 -7.31
C ASN A 36 12.59 10.71 -6.37
N ALA A 37 13.24 9.64 -6.86
CA ALA A 37 13.65 8.49 -6.06
C ALA A 37 14.91 7.83 -6.61
N GLU A 38 15.73 7.28 -5.72
CA GLU A 38 16.81 6.35 -6.06
C GLU A 38 16.21 4.95 -6.12
N ILE A 39 16.06 4.39 -7.33
CA ILE A 39 15.37 3.13 -7.56
C ILE A 39 16.39 2.00 -7.77
N THR A 40 16.26 0.92 -7.01
CA THR A 40 17.05 -0.31 -7.15
C THR A 40 16.13 -1.49 -7.42
N ILE A 41 16.41 -2.23 -8.49
CA ILE A 41 15.67 -3.47 -8.81
C ILE A 41 16.25 -4.62 -7.98
N VAL A 42 15.38 -5.37 -7.32
CA VAL A 42 15.73 -6.56 -6.54
C VAL A 42 15.24 -7.80 -7.29
N GLY A 43 16.16 -8.59 -7.80
CA GLY A 43 15.84 -9.77 -8.59
C GLY A 43 17.01 -10.24 -9.45
N ASP A 44 16.75 -11.17 -10.35
CA ASP A 44 17.76 -11.72 -11.26
C ASP A 44 17.78 -10.94 -12.59
N ARG A 45 18.87 -10.23 -12.82
CA ARG A 45 19.05 -9.39 -14.01
C ARG A 45 18.87 -10.16 -15.33
N PRO A 46 19.33 -11.41 -15.48
CA PRO A 46 19.09 -12.20 -16.70
C PRO A 46 17.61 -12.38 -17.04
N LEU A 47 16.75 -12.52 -16.03
CA LEU A 47 15.30 -12.70 -16.24
C LEU A 47 14.63 -11.43 -16.76
N LEU A 48 15.00 -10.26 -16.22
CA LEU A 48 14.46 -8.98 -16.77
C LEU A 48 14.99 -8.71 -18.19
N ARG A 49 16.25 -9.05 -18.48
CA ARG A 49 16.79 -8.96 -19.84
C ARG A 49 16.08 -9.88 -20.82
N LEU A 50 15.77 -11.13 -20.41
CA LEU A 50 14.99 -12.06 -21.23
C LEU A 50 13.61 -11.51 -21.53
N ALA A 51 12.91 -11.00 -20.52
CA ALA A 51 11.61 -10.35 -20.68
C ALA A 51 11.68 -9.14 -21.63
N TYR A 52 12.69 -8.28 -21.48
CA TYR A 52 12.91 -7.14 -22.36
C TYR A 52 13.11 -7.56 -23.82
N GLN A 53 13.94 -8.56 -24.09
CA GLN A 53 14.19 -9.07 -25.43
C GLN A 53 12.91 -9.66 -26.08
N GLN A 54 12.11 -10.39 -25.31
CA GLN A 54 10.83 -10.92 -25.79
C GLN A 54 9.83 -9.81 -26.11
N LEU A 55 9.77 -8.77 -25.25
CA LEU A 55 8.86 -7.64 -25.44
C LEU A 55 9.23 -6.78 -26.66
N LEU A 56 10.49 -6.68 -27.06
CA LEU A 56 10.92 -5.97 -28.27
C LEU A 56 10.24 -6.47 -29.56
N ASN A 57 9.73 -7.69 -29.57
CA ASN A 57 8.96 -8.22 -30.69
C ASN A 57 7.55 -7.61 -30.79
N HIS A 58 7.04 -6.99 -29.74
CA HIS A 58 5.65 -6.53 -29.65
C HIS A 58 5.52 -5.08 -29.17
N VAL A 59 6.55 -4.54 -28.55
CA VAL A 59 6.56 -3.20 -27.91
C VAL A 59 7.74 -2.41 -28.48
N HIS A 60 7.48 -1.15 -28.85
CA HIS A 60 8.56 -0.30 -29.34
C HIS A 60 9.60 -0.03 -28.22
N GLN A 61 10.88 -0.06 -28.59
CA GLN A 61 11.99 0.08 -27.63
C GLN A 61 11.88 1.34 -26.77
N SER A 62 11.44 2.47 -27.34
CA SER A 62 11.28 3.75 -26.59
C SER A 62 10.18 3.70 -25.52
N ALA A 63 9.34 2.68 -25.49
CA ALA A 63 8.31 2.49 -24.47
C ALA A 63 8.78 1.63 -23.27
N MET A 64 10.06 1.29 -23.24
CA MET A 64 10.67 0.48 -22.18
C MET A 64 12.08 1.01 -21.86
N VAL A 65 12.46 0.94 -20.58
CA VAL A 65 13.84 1.23 -20.17
C VAL A 65 14.74 0.04 -20.46
N ASP A 66 15.97 0.29 -20.88
CA ASP A 66 16.97 -0.75 -21.03
C ASP A 66 17.37 -1.29 -19.63
N PRO A 67 17.23 -2.61 -19.36
CA PRO A 67 17.63 -3.20 -18.08
C PRO A 67 19.07 -2.89 -17.66
N ASP A 68 19.96 -2.60 -18.59
CA ASP A 68 21.37 -2.31 -18.32
C ASP A 68 21.58 -0.88 -17.78
N GLN A 69 20.60 -0.01 -17.92
CA GLN A 69 20.61 1.34 -17.36
C GLN A 69 20.05 1.40 -15.92
N LEU A 70 19.51 0.29 -15.41
CA LEU A 70 18.92 0.22 -14.07
C LEU A 70 19.95 -0.08 -12.99
N SER A 71 19.71 0.41 -11.78
CA SER A 71 20.46 -0.01 -10.59
C SER A 71 19.92 -1.35 -10.07
N TRP A 72 20.82 -2.22 -9.63
CA TRP A 72 20.49 -3.60 -9.28
C TRP A 72 20.99 -4.03 -7.91
N LEU A 73 20.15 -4.74 -7.20
CA LEU A 73 20.52 -5.75 -6.24
C LEU A 73 20.31 -7.12 -6.92
N ASP A 74 21.31 -7.52 -7.70
CA ASP A 74 21.28 -8.76 -8.49
C ASP A 74 21.41 -9.97 -7.58
N MET A 75 20.37 -10.82 -7.56
CA MET A 75 20.28 -11.96 -6.66
C MET A 75 21.25 -13.08 -7.00
N LYS A 76 21.65 -13.19 -8.28
CA LYS A 76 22.54 -14.25 -8.79
C LYS A 76 22.05 -15.65 -8.35
N SER A 77 20.75 -15.87 -8.53
CA SER A 77 20.10 -17.13 -8.16
C SER A 77 20.70 -18.32 -8.93
N ASP A 78 20.41 -19.52 -8.43
CA ASP A 78 20.86 -20.76 -9.05
C ASP A 78 20.46 -20.79 -10.54
N PRO A 79 21.42 -21.02 -11.46
CA PRO A 79 21.16 -21.13 -12.90
C PRO A 79 20.09 -22.17 -13.26
N ASP A 80 20.01 -23.28 -12.50
CA ASP A 80 19.03 -24.32 -12.71
C ASP A 80 17.59 -23.85 -12.37
N LEU A 81 17.42 -22.97 -11.40
CA LEU A 81 16.14 -22.32 -11.12
C LEU A 81 15.78 -21.31 -12.22
N ILE A 82 16.74 -20.50 -12.66
CA ILE A 82 16.55 -19.52 -13.74
C ILE A 82 16.13 -20.23 -15.04
N ALA A 83 16.76 -21.36 -15.38
CA ALA A 83 16.46 -22.13 -16.59
C ALA A 83 15.03 -22.72 -16.59
N GLN A 84 14.40 -22.88 -15.43
CA GLN A 84 13.02 -23.37 -15.32
C GLN A 84 11.96 -22.27 -15.52
N ILE A 85 12.36 -21.01 -15.57
CA ILE A 85 11.43 -19.88 -15.73
C ILE A 85 10.90 -19.84 -17.16
N LYS A 86 9.56 -19.83 -17.28
CA LYS A 86 8.86 -19.71 -18.55
C LYS A 86 7.84 -18.58 -18.44
N VAL A 87 8.01 -17.55 -19.27
CA VAL A 87 7.05 -16.42 -19.31
C VAL A 87 5.66 -16.94 -19.62
N GLY A 88 4.66 -16.46 -18.90
CA GLY A 88 3.26 -16.85 -19.02
C GLY A 88 2.88 -18.15 -18.28
N ARG A 89 3.84 -18.84 -17.65
CA ARG A 89 3.58 -20.08 -16.92
C ARG A 89 4.29 -20.09 -15.57
N GLY A 90 3.52 -19.91 -14.48
CA GLY A 90 4.04 -20.03 -13.14
C GLY A 90 4.55 -21.44 -12.82
N THR A 91 5.68 -21.54 -12.12
CA THR A 91 6.35 -22.77 -11.71
C THR A 91 6.83 -22.65 -10.27
N VAL A 92 7.15 -23.78 -9.62
CA VAL A 92 7.78 -23.76 -8.29
C VAL A 92 9.05 -22.90 -8.29
N ALA A 93 9.85 -22.95 -9.35
CA ALA A 93 11.03 -22.11 -9.47
C ALA A 93 10.68 -20.61 -9.45
N SER A 94 9.64 -20.19 -10.22
CA SER A 94 9.23 -18.79 -10.27
C SER A 94 8.68 -18.30 -8.93
N GLY A 95 7.97 -19.16 -8.18
CA GLY A 95 7.48 -18.83 -6.84
C GLY A 95 8.61 -18.70 -5.83
N THR A 96 9.60 -19.61 -5.89
CA THR A 96 10.80 -19.56 -5.04
C THR A 96 11.58 -18.27 -5.27
N LEU A 97 11.87 -17.91 -6.51
CA LEU A 97 12.56 -16.67 -6.86
C LEU A 97 11.77 -15.44 -6.44
N SER A 98 10.47 -15.40 -6.74
CA SER A 98 9.57 -14.30 -6.37
C SER A 98 9.57 -14.03 -4.87
N PHE A 99 9.52 -15.08 -4.05
CA PHE A 99 9.57 -14.95 -2.60
C PHE A 99 10.95 -14.48 -2.13
N ALA A 100 12.03 -15.02 -2.68
CA ALA A 100 13.40 -14.64 -2.34
C ALA A 100 13.66 -13.15 -2.63
N TYR A 101 13.11 -12.60 -3.72
CA TYR A 101 13.22 -11.17 -4.03
C TYR A 101 12.56 -10.31 -2.97
N LEU A 102 11.34 -10.66 -2.57
CA LEU A 102 10.62 -9.93 -1.52
C LEU A 102 11.36 -10.03 -0.18
N GLN A 103 11.77 -11.23 0.23
CA GLN A 103 12.50 -11.45 1.48
C GLN A 103 13.80 -10.63 1.52
N THR A 104 14.56 -10.60 0.43
CA THR A 104 15.78 -9.82 0.33
C THR A 104 15.51 -8.31 0.41
N ALA A 105 14.48 -7.82 -0.28
CA ALA A 105 14.09 -6.42 -0.21
C ALA A 105 13.72 -6.02 1.22
N ILE A 106 12.96 -6.86 1.93
CA ILE A 106 12.58 -6.66 3.34
C ILE A 106 13.85 -6.60 4.23
N GLN A 107 14.73 -7.59 4.14
CA GLN A 107 15.95 -7.62 4.95
C GLN A 107 16.81 -6.38 4.73
N ARG A 108 16.92 -5.90 3.49
CA ARG A 108 17.69 -4.70 3.15
C ARG A 108 17.01 -3.43 3.63
N ALA A 109 15.68 -3.34 3.54
CA ALA A 109 14.93 -2.21 4.08
C ALA A 109 15.04 -2.14 5.61
N MET A 110 14.90 -3.27 6.31
CA MET A 110 15.09 -3.35 7.77
C MET A 110 16.51 -2.98 8.20
N ALA A 111 17.50 -3.23 7.35
CA ALA A 111 18.89 -2.82 7.57
C ALA A 111 19.18 -1.35 7.19
N GLY A 112 18.15 -0.57 6.78
CA GLY A 112 18.25 0.85 6.45
C GLY A 112 18.88 1.13 5.06
N HIS A 113 18.96 0.13 4.17
CA HIS A 113 19.42 0.36 2.80
C HIS A 113 18.36 0.97 1.90
N PHE A 114 17.08 0.73 2.18
CA PHE A 114 15.93 1.25 1.46
C PHE A 114 14.96 1.93 2.42
N ASP A 115 14.31 2.97 1.94
CA ASP A 115 13.30 3.73 2.68
C ASP A 115 11.88 3.22 2.38
N GLY A 116 11.74 2.40 1.31
CA GLY A 116 10.48 1.77 0.91
C GLY A 116 10.67 0.62 -0.07
N ILE A 117 9.64 -0.23 -0.16
CA ILE A 117 9.59 -1.37 -1.09
C ILE A 117 8.38 -1.20 -2.00
N VAL A 118 8.60 -1.29 -3.30
CA VAL A 118 7.56 -1.38 -4.33
C VAL A 118 7.51 -2.82 -4.83
N THR A 119 6.38 -3.47 -4.67
CA THR A 119 6.23 -4.88 -5.02
C THR A 119 5.60 -5.04 -6.41
N ALA A 120 6.27 -5.76 -7.32
CA ALA A 120 5.64 -6.20 -8.55
C ALA A 120 4.65 -7.35 -8.28
N PRO A 121 3.73 -7.64 -9.24
CA PRO A 121 2.74 -8.71 -9.09
C PRO A 121 3.34 -10.09 -8.83
N ILE A 122 2.69 -10.84 -7.97
CA ILE A 122 3.00 -12.23 -7.65
C ILE A 122 1.86 -13.16 -8.03
N ALA A 123 2.14 -14.46 -8.11
CA ALA A 123 1.12 -15.50 -8.23
C ALA A 123 1.01 -16.27 -6.91
N LYS A 124 -0.06 -16.02 -6.14
CA LYS A 124 -0.30 -16.66 -4.82
C LYS A 124 -0.32 -18.19 -4.88
N SER A 125 -0.93 -18.74 -5.95
CA SER A 125 -0.97 -20.18 -6.20
C SER A 125 0.44 -20.78 -6.38
N VAL A 126 1.34 -20.04 -7.02
CA VAL A 126 2.72 -20.45 -7.27
C VAL A 126 3.54 -20.35 -5.98
N TRP A 127 3.35 -19.31 -5.17
CA TRP A 127 3.93 -19.23 -3.82
C TRP A 127 3.54 -20.44 -2.98
N LYS A 128 2.24 -20.78 -2.96
CA LYS A 128 1.76 -21.96 -2.23
C LYS A 128 2.42 -23.26 -2.71
N GLN A 129 2.56 -23.45 -4.03
CA GLN A 129 3.25 -24.61 -4.61
C GLN A 129 4.73 -24.67 -4.23
N SER A 130 5.34 -23.49 -3.99
CA SER A 130 6.75 -23.37 -3.57
C SER A 130 6.94 -23.46 -2.04
N GLY A 131 5.87 -23.75 -1.29
CA GLY A 131 5.92 -23.91 0.17
C GLY A 131 5.68 -22.63 0.97
N TYR A 132 5.38 -21.50 0.31
CA TYR A 132 5.10 -20.23 0.98
C TYR A 132 3.59 -20.02 1.10
N HIS A 133 3.07 -20.14 2.32
CA HIS A 133 1.63 -20.17 2.61
C HIS A 133 1.08 -18.82 3.08
N TYR A 134 1.41 -17.74 2.35
CA TYR A 134 0.89 -16.41 2.65
C TYR A 134 -0.35 -16.09 1.77
N PRO A 135 -1.40 -15.48 2.34
CA PRO A 135 -2.55 -14.98 1.58
C PRO A 135 -2.17 -13.91 0.55
N GLY A 136 -1.12 -13.15 0.83
CA GLY A 136 -0.58 -12.11 -0.04
C GLY A 136 0.76 -11.57 0.44
N GLN A 137 1.24 -10.51 -0.22
CA GLN A 137 2.51 -9.87 0.14
C GLN A 137 2.44 -9.13 1.47
N THR A 138 1.27 -8.60 1.85
CA THR A 138 1.07 -7.89 3.12
C THR A 138 1.37 -8.78 4.31
N GLU A 139 0.84 -10.01 4.32
CA GLU A 139 1.04 -10.95 5.42
C GLU A 139 2.51 -11.40 5.51
N ALA A 140 3.15 -11.61 4.34
CA ALA A 140 4.60 -11.91 4.30
C ALA A 140 5.44 -10.74 4.80
N LEU A 141 5.10 -9.49 4.40
CA LEU A 141 5.74 -8.28 4.91
C LEU A 141 5.58 -8.17 6.42
N THR A 142 4.37 -8.32 6.94
CA THR A 142 4.07 -8.22 8.37
C THR A 142 4.89 -9.22 9.19
N GLU A 143 4.91 -10.48 8.76
CA GLU A 143 5.64 -11.55 9.47
C GLU A 143 7.16 -11.34 9.39
N LEU A 144 7.70 -11.10 8.20
CA LEU A 144 9.14 -10.97 7.99
C LEU A 144 9.74 -9.69 8.58
N THR A 145 8.94 -8.64 8.77
CA THR A 145 9.35 -7.43 9.50
C THR A 145 9.12 -7.53 11.00
N GLN A 146 8.47 -8.61 11.47
CA GLN A 146 8.04 -8.79 12.87
C GLN A 146 7.15 -7.64 13.36
N SER A 147 6.37 -7.05 12.45
CA SER A 147 5.45 -5.98 12.77
C SER A 147 4.24 -6.52 13.52
N ILE A 148 3.86 -5.85 14.61
CA ILE A 148 2.69 -6.25 15.42
C ILE A 148 1.39 -5.93 14.68
N HIS A 149 1.38 -4.84 13.89
CA HIS A 149 0.24 -4.35 13.16
C HIS A 149 0.62 -3.99 11.73
N SER A 150 -0.32 -4.19 10.81
CA SER A 150 -0.25 -3.72 9.44
C SER A 150 -1.58 -3.07 9.05
N GLY A 151 -1.54 -2.13 8.11
CA GLY A 151 -2.72 -1.43 7.64
C GLY A 151 -2.67 -1.17 6.14
N MET A 152 -3.84 -1.04 5.54
CA MET A 152 -3.99 -0.64 4.14
C MET A 152 -4.33 0.84 4.07
N LEU A 153 -3.35 1.65 3.65
CA LEU A 153 -3.51 3.08 3.45
C LEU A 153 -3.58 3.39 1.95
N PHE A 154 -4.73 3.90 1.50
CA PHE A 154 -4.84 4.50 0.17
C PHE A 154 -4.30 5.92 0.19
N VAL A 155 -3.42 6.24 -0.74
CA VAL A 155 -2.88 7.58 -0.93
C VAL A 155 -3.02 7.97 -2.38
N ALA A 156 -3.68 9.10 -2.63
CA ALA A 156 -3.85 9.62 -3.98
C ALA A 156 -3.70 11.15 -4.00
N ARG A 157 -2.91 11.66 -4.94
CA ARG A 157 -2.73 13.09 -5.14
C ARG A 157 -3.59 13.56 -6.29
N SER A 158 -4.44 14.56 -6.04
CA SER A 158 -5.29 15.15 -7.08
C SER A 158 -4.43 15.76 -8.20
N PRO A 159 -4.71 15.43 -9.47
CA PRO A 159 -4.06 16.10 -10.61
C PRO A 159 -4.57 17.54 -10.81
N HIS A 160 -5.70 17.91 -10.17
CA HIS A 160 -6.32 19.22 -10.34
C HIS A 160 -5.88 20.23 -9.28
N THR A 161 -5.84 19.80 -8.01
CA THR A 161 -5.58 20.68 -6.86
C THR A 161 -4.29 20.39 -6.15
N HIS A 162 -3.65 19.27 -6.46
CA HIS A 162 -2.50 18.71 -5.73
C HIS A 162 -2.78 18.33 -4.27
N TRP A 163 -4.05 18.41 -3.83
CA TRP A 163 -4.47 17.88 -2.54
C TRP A 163 -4.26 16.37 -2.48
N THR A 164 -3.87 15.87 -1.32
CA THR A 164 -3.61 14.44 -1.13
C THR A 164 -4.70 13.81 -0.28
N LEU A 165 -5.44 12.88 -0.85
CA LEU A 165 -6.38 11.99 -0.14
C LEU A 165 -5.56 10.89 0.54
N ARG A 166 -5.87 10.62 1.82
CA ARG A 166 -5.32 9.49 2.60
C ARG A 166 -6.45 8.79 3.32
N VAL A 167 -6.62 7.50 3.06
CA VAL A 167 -7.70 6.69 3.67
C VAL A 167 -7.10 5.41 4.21
N LEU A 168 -7.10 5.25 5.54
CA LEU A 168 -6.75 3.99 6.20
C LEU A 168 -8.02 3.16 6.40
N LEU A 169 -7.92 1.86 6.14
CA LEU A 169 -9.02 0.91 6.36
C LEU A 169 -8.88 0.23 7.72
N ALA A 170 -9.97 0.19 8.51
CA ALA A 170 -10.00 -0.57 9.75
C ALA A 170 -10.07 -2.08 9.49
N THR A 171 -10.94 -2.50 8.57
CA THR A 171 -11.00 -3.87 8.05
C THR A 171 -10.75 -3.88 6.55
N THR A 172 -10.12 -4.94 6.03
CA THR A 172 -9.71 -5.03 4.62
C THR A 172 -10.48 -6.15 3.90
N HIS A 173 -9.83 -7.24 3.55
CA HIS A 173 -10.34 -8.30 2.66
C HIS A 173 -11.19 -9.34 3.43
N ILE A 174 -12.25 -8.90 4.09
CA ILE A 174 -13.22 -9.78 4.77
C ILE A 174 -14.62 -9.61 4.13
N PRO A 175 -15.49 -10.62 4.18
CA PRO A 175 -16.88 -10.49 3.74
C PRO A 175 -17.61 -9.35 4.47
N LEU A 176 -18.43 -8.59 3.76
CA LEU A 176 -19.18 -7.47 4.34
C LEU A 176 -20.01 -7.91 5.56
N SER A 177 -20.59 -9.11 5.54
CA SER A 177 -21.32 -9.68 6.67
C SER A 177 -20.49 -9.92 7.94
N GLN A 178 -19.17 -9.87 7.85
CA GLN A 178 -18.25 -10.04 8.98
C GLN A 178 -17.72 -8.73 9.53
N VAL A 179 -17.95 -7.62 8.83
CA VAL A 179 -17.35 -6.32 9.16
C VAL A 179 -17.77 -5.87 10.56
N SER A 180 -19.08 -5.82 10.86
CA SER A 180 -19.57 -5.36 12.16
C SER A 180 -18.98 -6.20 13.32
N GLY A 181 -18.92 -7.52 13.14
CA GLY A 181 -18.36 -8.42 14.16
C GLY A 181 -16.82 -8.38 14.28
N ALA A 182 -16.12 -7.90 13.27
CA ALA A 182 -14.66 -7.76 13.29
C ALA A 182 -14.21 -6.41 13.89
N LEU A 183 -15.08 -5.41 13.87
CA LEU A 183 -14.78 -4.09 14.44
C LEU A 183 -14.82 -4.14 15.97
N SER A 184 -13.85 -3.48 16.59
CA SER A 184 -13.78 -3.31 18.05
C SER A 184 -13.02 -2.05 18.40
N ALA A 185 -13.21 -1.54 19.62
CA ALA A 185 -12.45 -0.39 20.14
C ALA A 185 -10.94 -0.64 20.11
N GLU A 186 -10.49 -1.88 20.33
CA GLU A 186 -9.08 -2.25 20.29
C GLU A 186 -8.53 -2.16 18.85
N LEU A 187 -9.21 -2.76 17.86
CA LEU A 187 -8.83 -2.66 16.46
C LEU A 187 -8.76 -1.20 16.02
N MET A 188 -9.81 -0.43 16.29
CA MET A 188 -9.86 0.99 15.92
C MET A 188 -8.75 1.81 16.57
N THR A 189 -8.41 1.52 17.82
CA THR A 189 -7.28 2.17 18.52
C THR A 189 -5.95 1.88 17.85
N ASN A 190 -5.72 0.62 17.45
CA ASN A 190 -4.50 0.22 16.76
C ASN A 190 -4.39 0.88 15.38
N GLN A 191 -5.48 0.91 14.62
CA GLN A 191 -5.53 1.54 13.30
C GLN A 191 -5.37 3.07 13.40
N LEU A 192 -6.04 3.71 14.34
CA LEU A 192 -5.91 5.16 14.55
C LEU A 192 -4.49 5.55 14.94
N ARG A 193 -3.85 4.80 15.86
CA ARG A 193 -2.46 5.04 16.25
C ARG A 193 -1.54 4.92 15.04
N MET A 194 -1.66 3.84 14.25
CA MET A 194 -0.86 3.63 13.06
C MET A 194 -1.05 4.76 12.04
N LEU A 195 -2.28 5.24 11.84
CA LEU A 195 -2.57 6.37 10.96
C LEU A 195 -1.88 7.65 11.46
N ILE A 196 -1.99 7.96 12.75
CA ILE A 196 -1.35 9.14 13.35
C ILE A 196 0.18 9.06 13.21
N ASP A 197 0.77 7.90 13.52
CA ASP A 197 2.21 7.68 13.41
C ASP A 197 2.69 7.87 11.96
N SER A 198 1.97 7.31 10.98
CA SER A 198 2.28 7.50 9.55
C SER A 198 2.12 8.97 9.13
N LEU A 199 1.07 9.66 9.57
CA LEU A 199 0.89 11.08 9.26
C LEU A 199 2.07 11.93 9.77
N HIS A 200 2.58 11.62 10.97
CA HIS A 200 3.75 12.29 11.54
C HIS A 200 5.05 11.95 10.80
N GLN A 201 5.31 10.65 10.59
CA GLN A 201 6.61 10.17 10.12
C GLN A 201 6.76 10.29 8.60
N ASP A 202 5.71 9.89 7.84
CA ASP A 202 5.78 9.78 6.40
C ASP A 202 5.29 11.04 5.70
N PHE A 203 4.34 11.77 6.32
CA PHE A 203 3.74 12.97 5.73
C PHE A 203 4.10 14.29 6.43
N ALA A 204 4.83 14.23 7.55
CA ALA A 204 5.23 15.40 8.34
C ALA A 204 4.06 16.27 8.85
N ILE A 205 2.90 15.65 9.13
CA ILE A 205 1.70 16.32 9.65
C ILE A 205 1.64 16.10 11.15
N ASN A 206 1.99 17.14 11.93
CA ASN A 206 2.16 17.01 13.39
C ASN A 206 0.86 17.18 14.19
N SER A 207 -0.15 17.84 13.62
CA SER A 207 -1.46 18.06 14.26
C SER A 207 -2.56 17.72 13.27
N PRO A 208 -2.75 16.41 12.94
CA PRO A 208 -3.63 16.01 11.88
C PRO A 208 -5.11 16.19 12.24
N ARG A 209 -5.92 16.52 11.23
CA ARG A 209 -7.36 16.44 11.25
C ARG A 209 -7.80 15.14 10.59
N ILE A 210 -8.43 14.25 11.36
CA ILE A 210 -8.82 12.91 10.89
C ILE A 210 -10.34 12.78 11.02
N ALA A 211 -11.00 12.37 9.93
CA ALA A 211 -12.39 11.98 9.96
C ALA A 211 -12.53 10.47 10.13
N ILE A 212 -13.39 10.06 11.04
CA ILE A 212 -13.75 8.66 11.27
C ILE A 212 -15.13 8.41 10.68
N ALA A 213 -15.24 7.45 9.76
CA ALA A 213 -16.51 7.07 9.17
C ALA A 213 -17.43 6.39 10.20
N GLY A 214 -18.75 6.60 10.06
CA GLY A 214 -19.74 5.79 10.75
C GLY A 214 -19.88 4.41 10.11
N LEU A 215 -20.39 3.43 10.84
CA LEU A 215 -20.62 2.07 10.37
C LEU A 215 -21.96 1.96 9.66
N ASN A 216 -23.00 2.44 10.32
CA ASN A 216 -24.37 2.30 9.87
C ASN A 216 -24.81 3.50 9.00
N PRO A 217 -25.89 3.34 8.19
CA PRO A 217 -26.49 4.45 7.48
C PRO A 217 -26.80 5.60 8.42
N HIS A 218 -26.49 6.84 7.99
CA HIS A 218 -26.67 8.06 8.80
C HIS A 218 -26.02 7.99 10.20
N SER A 219 -24.93 7.19 10.34
CA SER A 219 -24.28 6.90 11.62
C SER A 219 -25.25 6.39 12.70
N GLY A 220 -26.18 5.49 12.27
CA GLY A 220 -27.10 4.78 13.14
C GLY A 220 -28.36 5.55 13.57
N GLU A 221 -28.54 6.84 13.22
CA GLU A 221 -29.70 7.67 13.61
C GLU A 221 -30.13 7.47 15.08
N LEU A 222 -29.23 7.70 16.01
CA LEU A 222 -29.43 7.51 17.45
C LEU A 222 -29.85 6.08 17.84
N GLY A 223 -29.42 5.07 17.07
CA GLY A 223 -29.70 3.66 17.31
C GLY A 223 -30.89 3.10 16.54
N GLN A 224 -31.53 3.89 15.68
CA GLN A 224 -32.67 3.41 14.87
C GLN A 224 -32.22 2.53 13.69
N LEU A 225 -31.02 2.79 13.15
CA LEU A 225 -30.47 2.09 11.99
C LEU A 225 -29.21 1.27 12.34
N GLY A 226 -29.03 0.94 13.61
CA GLY A 226 -27.90 0.22 14.18
C GLY A 226 -27.42 0.92 15.44
N SER A 227 -26.92 0.16 16.40
CA SER A 227 -26.58 0.67 17.73
C SER A 227 -25.07 0.83 17.97
N GLU A 228 -24.23 0.33 17.06
CA GLU A 228 -22.77 0.25 17.23
C GLU A 228 -22.15 1.64 17.46
N GLU A 229 -22.66 2.69 16.82
CA GLU A 229 -22.20 4.06 17.05
C GLU A 229 -22.44 4.49 18.48
N GLN A 230 -23.62 4.22 19.03
CA GLN A 230 -23.99 4.60 20.39
C GLN A 230 -23.31 3.71 21.44
N GLU A 231 -23.26 2.42 21.17
CA GLU A 231 -22.76 1.43 22.13
C GLU A 231 -21.26 1.53 22.36
N TRP A 232 -20.48 1.77 21.30
CA TRP A 232 -19.03 1.74 21.46
C TRP A 232 -18.23 2.72 20.59
N ILE A 233 -18.67 3.10 19.34
CA ILE A 233 -17.85 3.96 18.45
C ILE A 233 -17.73 5.37 19.04
N ILE A 234 -18.83 5.97 19.46
CA ILE A 234 -18.84 7.31 20.07
C ILE A 234 -18.06 7.32 21.39
N PRO A 235 -18.29 6.40 22.36
CA PRO A 235 -17.48 6.29 23.55
C PRO A 235 -15.98 6.15 23.25
N TRP A 236 -15.61 5.24 22.33
CA TRP A 236 -14.23 5.06 21.90
C TRP A 236 -13.62 6.35 21.31
N LEU A 237 -14.39 7.10 20.53
CA LEU A 237 -13.91 8.34 19.91
C LEU A 237 -13.70 9.45 20.95
N ILE A 238 -14.53 9.51 22.00
CA ILE A 238 -14.35 10.44 23.11
C ILE A 238 -13.03 10.12 23.83
N ASP A 239 -12.78 8.87 24.20
CA ASP A 239 -11.54 8.42 24.83
C ASP A 239 -10.31 8.67 23.93
N SER A 240 -10.48 8.50 22.62
CA SER A 240 -9.43 8.75 21.64
C SER A 240 -9.04 10.23 21.54
N ARG A 241 -10.00 11.14 21.63
CA ARG A 241 -9.73 12.60 21.66
C ARG A 241 -8.92 13.02 22.89
N GLU A 242 -9.21 12.44 24.03
CA GLU A 242 -8.43 12.67 25.26
C GLU A 242 -7.01 12.11 25.15
N ARG A 243 -6.85 10.94 24.51
CA ARG A 243 -5.55 10.28 24.31
C ARG A 243 -4.65 11.00 23.31
N TYR A 244 -5.24 11.62 22.27
CA TYR A 244 -4.52 12.30 21.20
C TYR A 244 -4.88 13.79 21.11
N PRO A 245 -4.55 14.61 22.11
CA PRO A 245 -4.99 16.02 22.21
C PRO A 245 -4.45 16.91 21.08
N ASN A 246 -3.38 16.48 20.42
CA ASN A 246 -2.80 17.19 19.26
C ASN A 246 -3.46 16.83 17.92
N CYS A 247 -4.42 15.89 17.92
CA CYS A 247 -5.17 15.47 16.74
C CYS A 247 -6.61 15.97 16.84
N GLN A 248 -7.13 16.53 15.76
CA GLN A 248 -8.56 16.78 15.66
C GLN A 248 -9.23 15.52 15.09
N LEU A 249 -10.04 14.85 15.91
CA LEU A 249 -10.76 13.63 15.53
C LEU A 249 -12.25 13.95 15.38
N ASP A 250 -12.77 13.92 14.16
CA ASP A 250 -14.16 14.20 13.84
C ASP A 250 -14.89 12.90 13.45
N GLY A 251 -16.09 12.69 13.98
CA GLY A 251 -16.90 11.49 13.67
C GLY A 251 -17.78 11.04 14.85
N PRO A 252 -18.45 9.88 14.68
CA PRO A 252 -18.56 9.13 13.43
C PRO A 252 -19.35 9.93 12.38
N VAL A 253 -18.76 10.15 11.20
CA VAL A 253 -19.39 10.90 10.10
C VAL A 253 -20.14 9.93 9.19
N PRO A 254 -21.41 10.18 8.86
CA PRO A 254 -22.15 9.33 7.94
C PRO A 254 -21.42 9.16 6.60
N PRO A 255 -21.22 7.92 6.12
CA PRO A 255 -20.42 7.66 4.91
C PRO A 255 -20.97 8.32 3.65
N ASP A 256 -22.28 8.44 3.52
CA ASP A 256 -22.96 9.09 2.41
C ASP A 256 -22.61 10.57 2.26
N THR A 257 -22.29 11.25 3.36
CA THR A 257 -21.89 12.66 3.37
C THR A 257 -20.36 12.84 3.50
N LEU A 258 -19.68 11.90 4.16
CA LEU A 258 -18.24 11.96 4.40
C LEU A 258 -17.44 12.16 3.11
N TRP A 259 -17.78 11.41 2.05
CA TRP A 259 -17.03 11.39 0.80
C TRP A 259 -17.37 12.54 -0.16
N VAL A 260 -18.34 13.38 0.16
CA VAL A 260 -18.69 14.56 -0.64
C VAL A 260 -17.56 15.60 -0.61
N GLN A 261 -17.04 15.90 0.58
CA GLN A 261 -15.99 16.92 0.76
C GLN A 261 -14.67 16.53 0.09
N PRO A 262 -14.15 15.29 0.20
CA PRO A 262 -13.01 14.83 -0.59
C PRO A 262 -13.18 15.05 -2.09
N GLY A 263 -14.37 14.84 -2.64
CA GLY A 263 -14.68 15.12 -4.04
C GLY A 263 -14.52 16.61 -4.39
N TYR A 264 -15.00 17.51 -3.55
CA TYR A 264 -14.84 18.95 -3.77
C TYR A 264 -13.37 19.37 -3.74
N HIS A 265 -12.61 18.90 -2.76
CA HIS A 265 -11.17 19.18 -2.68
C HIS A 265 -10.38 18.55 -3.83
N TRP A 266 -10.80 17.38 -4.29
CA TRP A 266 -10.15 16.70 -5.43
C TRP A 266 -10.29 17.48 -6.74
N TYR A 267 -11.49 17.97 -7.02
CA TYR A 267 -11.77 18.69 -8.28
C TYR A 267 -11.65 20.22 -8.17
N GLY A 268 -11.38 20.76 -6.99
CA GLY A 268 -11.26 22.20 -6.78
C GLY A 268 -12.60 22.93 -6.81
N HIS A 269 -13.68 22.26 -6.43
CA HIS A 269 -14.97 22.93 -6.29
C HIS A 269 -14.96 23.90 -5.09
N PRO A 270 -15.66 25.04 -5.17
CA PRO A 270 -15.77 25.95 -4.05
C PRO A 270 -16.37 25.27 -2.82
N THR A 271 -15.69 25.35 -1.71
CA THR A 271 -16.15 24.83 -0.42
C THR A 271 -15.59 25.68 0.71
N SER A 272 -16.38 25.89 1.76
CA SER A 272 -15.94 26.57 2.97
C SER A 272 -15.26 25.63 3.97
N SER A 273 -15.29 24.31 3.71
CA SER A 273 -14.69 23.34 4.62
C SER A 273 -13.17 23.24 4.44
N THR A 274 -12.46 23.15 5.55
CA THR A 274 -11.05 22.76 5.54
C THR A 274 -10.96 21.25 5.34
N PRO A 275 -10.13 20.76 4.41
CA PRO A 275 -9.99 19.32 4.17
C PRO A 275 -9.44 18.59 5.40
N TYR A 276 -9.82 17.36 5.57
CA TYR A 276 -9.15 16.46 6.49
C TYR A 276 -7.80 16.02 5.91
N ASP A 277 -6.84 15.78 6.79
CA ASP A 277 -5.53 15.25 6.42
C ASP A 277 -5.60 13.75 6.09
N ALA A 278 -6.51 13.04 6.78
CA ALA A 278 -6.76 11.62 6.52
C ALA A 278 -8.17 11.21 6.97
N TYR A 279 -8.55 10.02 6.53
CA TYR A 279 -9.82 9.36 6.82
C TYR A 279 -9.57 7.97 7.38
N LEU A 280 -10.32 7.56 8.40
CA LEU A 280 -10.37 6.18 8.89
C LEU A 280 -11.71 5.59 8.44
N ALA A 281 -11.67 4.79 7.39
CA ALA A 281 -12.82 4.04 6.89
C ALA A 281 -12.91 2.68 7.60
N LEU A 282 -14.13 2.18 7.80
CA LEU A 282 -14.34 0.97 8.59
C LEU A 282 -14.21 -0.31 7.77
N TYR A 283 -14.44 -0.24 6.45
CA TYR A 283 -14.31 -1.38 5.55
C TYR A 283 -13.94 -0.94 4.13
N HIS A 284 -13.52 -1.91 3.31
CA HIS A 284 -12.87 -1.68 2.02
C HIS A 284 -13.69 -0.88 1.01
N ASP A 285 -15.01 -1.13 0.92
CA ASP A 285 -15.87 -0.52 -0.10
C ASP A 285 -16.76 0.60 0.48
N GLN A 286 -16.40 1.12 1.64
CA GLN A 286 -17.10 2.23 2.27
C GLN A 286 -16.89 3.54 1.50
#